data_fc3cffddde4784c6bc18e188104be0ba
#
_entry.id   fc3cffddde4784c6bc18e188104be0ba
#
_cell.length_a   1.000
_cell.length_b   1.000
_cell.length_c   1.000
_cell.angle_alpha   90.00
_cell.angle_beta   90.00
_cell.angle_gamma   90.00
#
_symmetry.space_group_name_H-M   'P 1'
#
loop_
_entity.id
_entity.type
_entity.pdbx_description
1 polymer ?
#
loop_
_entity_poly.entity_id
_entity_poly.type
_entity_poly.pdbx_seq_one_letter_code
_entity_poly.pdbx_strand_id
1 'polypeptide(L)'
;MDWDNSYYTMSENNNLYIWYFLKKCHEKGWLYKGIDSMPWCPRCGTAISQHELSDDGYKTVEHTSVYAKFPLKDGSYLLIWTTTPWTLAVNVAVAVNPTLTYVKIKLENGEKIILVKSRLSVITDKYEVQEELLGEKLVGLSYKGPFDELPVQKNVKHKIIPWKEVSGEDGSGL
;
A
#
# COMPACT_ATOMS: atom_id res chain seq x y z
N MET A 1 5.69 51.90 23.58
CA MET A 1 5.50 50.96 22.48
C MET A 1 4.93 51.73 21.31
N ASP A 2 5.49 51.61 20.13
CA ASP A 2 4.99 52.26 18.91
C ASP A 2 4.02 51.30 18.20
N TRP A 3 2.72 51.50 18.45
CA TRP A 3 1.69 50.65 17.89
C TRP A 3 1.38 50.96 16.42
N ASP A 4 1.68 52.17 15.97
CA ASP A 4 1.39 52.62 14.60
C ASP A 4 2.34 51.94 13.58
N ASN A 5 3.56 51.58 14.03
CA ASN A 5 4.56 50.88 13.23
C ASN A 5 4.69 49.41 13.63
N SER A 6 3.72 48.84 14.32
CA SER A 6 3.75 47.45 14.71
C SER A 6 3.52 46.53 13.50
N TYR A 7 4.12 45.33 13.53
CA TYR A 7 3.87 44.29 12.53
C TYR A 7 2.53 43.63 12.76
N TYR A 8 1.73 43.56 11.71
CA TYR A 8 0.47 42.82 11.67
C TYR A 8 0.44 41.89 10.49
N THR A 9 0.16 40.61 10.73
CA THR A 9 0.12 39.56 9.69
C THR A 9 -0.88 39.85 8.56
N MET A 10 -1.97 40.57 8.87
CA MET A 10 -3.04 40.93 7.93
C MET A 10 -2.86 42.32 7.33
N SER A 11 -1.73 43.03 7.60
CA SER A 11 -1.48 44.31 6.97
C SER A 11 -1.31 44.21 5.46
N GLU A 12 -1.71 45.23 4.76
CA GLU A 12 -1.57 45.30 3.28
C GLU A 12 -0.11 45.12 2.86
N ASN A 13 0.82 45.81 3.53
CA ASN A 13 2.24 45.70 3.25
C ASN A 13 2.75 44.26 3.40
N ASN A 14 2.37 43.56 4.48
CA ASN A 14 2.76 42.17 4.69
C ASN A 14 2.22 41.26 3.54
N ASN A 15 0.97 41.44 3.14
CA ASN A 15 0.37 40.68 2.05
C ASN A 15 1.08 40.97 0.70
N LEU A 16 1.44 42.22 0.42
CA LEU A 16 2.19 42.57 -0.79
C LEU A 16 3.57 41.89 -0.83
N TYR A 17 4.28 41.84 0.30
CA TYR A 17 5.57 41.17 0.35
C TYR A 17 5.46 39.64 0.23
N ILE A 18 4.41 39.04 0.76
CA ILE A 18 4.11 37.61 0.53
C ILE A 18 3.88 37.35 -0.96
N TRP A 19 3.07 38.17 -1.63
CA TRP A 19 2.85 38.04 -3.07
C TRP A 19 4.12 38.27 -3.89
N TYR A 20 4.96 39.24 -3.49
CA TYR A 20 6.24 39.43 -4.11
C TYR A 20 7.16 38.21 -3.99
N PHE A 21 7.21 37.60 -2.81
CA PHE A 21 7.95 36.36 -2.59
C PHE A 21 7.44 35.22 -3.49
N LEU A 22 6.13 34.98 -3.50
CA LEU A 22 5.52 33.96 -4.36
C LEU A 22 5.79 34.21 -5.84
N LYS A 23 5.74 35.49 -6.28
CA LYS A 23 6.11 35.86 -7.64
C LYS A 23 7.56 35.48 -7.96
N LYS A 24 8.49 35.72 -7.03
CA LYS A 24 9.90 35.34 -7.22
C LYS A 24 10.08 33.81 -7.27
N CYS A 25 9.35 33.07 -6.48
CA CYS A 25 9.34 31.61 -6.56
C CYS A 25 8.81 31.12 -7.92
N HIS A 26 7.75 31.72 -8.41
CA HIS A 26 7.17 31.39 -9.72
C HIS A 26 8.13 31.72 -10.87
N GLU A 27 8.77 32.90 -10.85
CA GLU A 27 9.78 33.29 -11.86
C GLU A 27 10.96 32.30 -11.92
N LYS A 28 11.29 31.66 -10.80
CA LYS A 28 12.35 30.63 -10.70
C LYS A 28 11.86 29.21 -11.03
N GLY A 29 10.58 29.01 -11.34
CA GLY A 29 9.99 27.71 -11.59
C GLY A 29 9.81 26.83 -10.34
N TRP A 30 9.93 27.41 -9.15
CA TRP A 30 9.77 26.68 -7.88
C TRP A 30 8.30 26.52 -7.46
N LEU A 31 7.44 27.40 -7.96
CA LEU A 31 6.00 27.32 -7.74
C LEU A 31 5.33 26.79 -9.00
N TYR A 32 4.68 25.65 -8.89
CA TYR A 32 3.99 25.00 -9.99
C TYR A 32 2.71 24.31 -9.48
N LYS A 33 1.78 24.03 -10.39
CA LYS A 33 0.58 23.25 -10.08
C LYS A 33 0.92 21.77 -10.18
N GLY A 34 0.76 21.05 -9.07
CA GLY A 34 1.00 19.62 -8.98
C GLY A 34 -0.18 18.86 -8.38
N ILE A 35 -0.06 17.54 -8.38
CA ILE A 35 -0.97 16.61 -7.70
C ILE A 35 -0.13 15.77 -6.77
N ASP A 36 -0.58 15.64 -5.53
CA ASP A 36 0.07 14.79 -4.53
C ASP A 36 -1.00 14.09 -3.70
N SER A 37 -0.63 12.97 -3.07
CA SER A 37 -1.50 12.28 -2.14
C SER A 37 -1.29 12.82 -0.72
N MET A 38 -2.38 13.04 -0.01
CA MET A 38 -2.34 13.50 1.37
C MET A 38 -3.43 12.84 2.20
N PRO A 39 -3.19 12.62 3.51
CA PRO A 39 -4.24 12.18 4.42
C PRO A 39 -5.40 13.17 4.45
N TRP A 40 -6.60 12.65 4.43
CA TRP A 40 -7.83 13.43 4.46
C TRP A 40 -8.72 13.02 5.62
N CYS A 41 -9.20 13.96 6.40
CA CYS A 41 -10.16 13.72 7.46
C CYS A 41 -11.60 13.84 6.93
N PRO A 42 -12.36 12.74 6.78
CA PRO A 42 -13.73 12.82 6.29
C PRO A 42 -14.68 13.52 7.29
N ARG A 43 -14.35 13.51 8.59
CA ARG A 43 -15.14 14.18 9.62
C ARG A 43 -15.01 15.70 9.54
N CYS A 44 -13.78 16.21 9.36
CA CYS A 44 -13.51 17.64 9.31
C CYS A 44 -13.63 18.20 7.90
N GLY A 45 -13.58 17.35 6.86
CA GLY A 45 -13.61 17.77 5.47
C GLY A 45 -12.34 18.52 5.04
N THR A 46 -11.19 18.21 5.66
CA THR A 46 -9.91 18.90 5.41
C THR A 46 -8.75 17.91 5.26
N ALA A 47 -7.68 18.39 4.61
CA ALA A 47 -6.40 17.70 4.63
C ALA A 47 -5.80 17.71 6.04
N ILE A 48 -5.04 16.67 6.36
CA ILE A 48 -4.36 16.50 7.65
C ILE A 48 -2.87 16.76 7.42
N SER A 49 -2.28 17.64 8.23
CA SER A 49 -0.85 17.94 8.20
C SER A 49 -0.02 16.83 8.87
N GLN A 50 1.26 16.76 8.54
CA GLN A 50 2.18 15.83 9.21
C GLN A 50 2.29 16.08 10.71
N HIS A 51 2.19 17.32 11.16
CA HIS A 51 2.21 17.66 12.59
C HIS A 51 1.02 17.08 13.34
N GLU A 52 -0.15 17.03 12.73
CA GLU A 52 -1.34 16.42 13.32
C GLU A 52 -1.23 14.90 13.42
N LEU A 53 -0.38 14.28 12.59
CA LEU A 53 -0.11 12.83 12.59
C LEU A 53 1.03 12.45 13.54
N SER A 54 1.96 13.36 13.86
CA SER A 54 3.22 13.03 14.53
C SER A 54 3.12 12.82 16.04
N ASP A 55 2.14 13.41 16.71
CA ASP A 55 2.04 13.34 18.17
C ASP A 55 1.01 12.26 18.60
N ASP A 56 -0.11 12.64 19.18
CA ASP A 56 -1.11 11.71 19.70
C ASP A 56 -2.08 11.17 18.62
N GLY A 57 -1.78 11.40 17.34
CA GLY A 57 -2.62 11.02 16.22
C GLY A 57 -2.67 9.51 15.96
N TYR A 58 -1.64 8.77 16.36
CA TYR A 58 -1.57 7.32 16.16
C TYR A 58 -2.13 6.56 17.35
N LYS A 59 -3.00 5.59 17.05
CA LYS A 59 -3.53 4.67 18.05
C LYS A 59 -3.41 3.25 17.53
N THR A 60 -3.01 2.33 18.40
CA THR A 60 -3.10 0.91 18.11
C THR A 60 -4.56 0.49 18.19
N VAL A 61 -5.09 -0.05 17.11
CA VAL A 61 -6.46 -0.54 17.02
C VAL A 61 -6.47 -1.97 16.50
N GLU A 62 -7.41 -2.79 16.97
CA GLU A 62 -7.64 -4.12 16.42
C GLU A 62 -8.54 -4.01 15.20
N HIS A 63 -8.10 -4.63 14.11
CA HIS A 63 -8.84 -4.70 12.86
C HIS A 63 -8.90 -6.13 12.35
N THR A 64 -10.05 -6.48 11.77
CA THR A 64 -10.18 -7.72 11.01
C THR A 64 -9.35 -7.61 9.72
N SER A 65 -8.46 -8.57 9.51
CA SER A 65 -7.73 -8.73 8.26
C SER A 65 -8.25 -9.94 7.48
N VAL A 66 -8.01 -9.93 6.17
CA VAL A 66 -8.49 -10.97 5.26
C VAL A 66 -7.30 -11.64 4.59
N TYR A 67 -7.32 -12.97 4.56
CA TYR A 67 -6.45 -13.78 3.71
C TYR A 67 -7.24 -14.28 2.51
N ALA A 68 -6.88 -13.83 1.32
CA ALA A 68 -7.51 -14.21 0.07
C ALA A 68 -6.61 -15.15 -0.72
N LYS A 69 -7.21 -16.16 -1.38
CA LYS A 69 -6.50 -17.13 -2.21
C LYS A 69 -6.59 -16.71 -3.68
N PHE A 70 -5.45 -16.40 -4.30
CA PHE A 70 -5.39 -16.07 -5.73
C PHE A 70 -4.86 -17.27 -6.52
N PRO A 71 -5.69 -17.89 -7.40
CA PRO A 71 -5.32 -19.12 -8.07
C PRO A 71 -4.25 -18.90 -9.15
N LEU A 72 -3.26 -19.78 -9.16
CA LEU A 72 -2.24 -19.91 -10.20
C LEU A 72 -2.65 -20.99 -11.23
N LYS A 73 -1.98 -20.98 -12.39
CA LYS A 73 -2.26 -21.93 -13.47
C LYS A 73 -1.95 -23.39 -13.12
N ASP A 74 -1.05 -23.62 -12.16
CA ASP A 74 -0.67 -24.97 -11.70
C ASP A 74 -1.62 -25.55 -10.64
N GLY A 75 -2.71 -24.84 -10.34
CA GLY A 75 -3.70 -25.25 -9.35
C GLY A 75 -3.30 -24.92 -7.89
N SER A 76 -2.20 -24.23 -7.68
CA SER A 76 -1.85 -23.66 -6.37
C SER A 76 -2.43 -22.25 -6.20
N TYR A 77 -2.40 -21.73 -4.98
CA TYR A 77 -2.92 -20.42 -4.62
C TYR A 77 -1.84 -19.56 -3.99
N LEU A 78 -1.76 -18.29 -4.35
CA LEU A 78 -1.07 -17.30 -3.57
C LEU A 78 -1.95 -16.91 -2.39
N LEU A 79 -1.40 -16.86 -1.18
CA LEU A 79 -2.10 -16.38 0.00
C LEU A 79 -1.87 -14.89 0.17
N ILE A 80 -2.83 -14.09 -0.21
CA ILE A 80 -2.74 -12.63 -0.15
C ILE A 80 -3.36 -12.12 1.15
N TRP A 81 -2.65 -11.27 1.86
CA TRP A 81 -3.15 -10.64 3.08
C TRP A 81 -3.52 -9.17 2.83
N THR A 82 -4.64 -8.73 3.38
CA THR A 82 -5.06 -7.33 3.32
C THR A 82 -5.88 -6.91 4.53
N THR A 83 -5.70 -5.68 4.98
CA THR A 83 -6.56 -4.98 5.94
C THR A 83 -7.63 -4.14 5.27
N THR A 84 -7.58 -4.01 3.93
CA THR A 84 -8.46 -3.17 3.11
C THR A 84 -9.09 -3.98 1.98
N PRO A 85 -9.99 -4.95 2.29
CA PRO A 85 -10.49 -5.92 1.32
C PRO A 85 -11.27 -5.30 0.15
N TRP A 86 -11.78 -4.09 0.29
CA TRP A 86 -12.42 -3.36 -0.82
C TRP A 86 -11.47 -3.02 -1.96
N THR A 87 -10.16 -2.99 -1.72
CA THR A 87 -9.13 -2.76 -2.76
C THR A 87 -8.95 -3.97 -3.68
N LEU A 88 -9.42 -5.15 -3.29
CA LEU A 88 -9.33 -6.36 -4.10
C LEU A 88 -10.05 -6.21 -5.45
N ALA A 89 -11.13 -5.41 -5.51
CA ALA A 89 -11.87 -5.15 -6.75
C ALA A 89 -11.07 -4.39 -7.81
N VAL A 90 -9.98 -3.74 -7.42
CA VAL A 90 -9.06 -3.00 -8.30
C VAL A 90 -7.64 -3.55 -8.27
N ASN A 91 -7.47 -4.82 -7.89
CA ASN A 91 -6.17 -5.47 -7.90
C ASN A 91 -5.57 -5.47 -9.32
N VAL A 92 -4.29 -5.14 -9.43
CA VAL A 92 -3.55 -5.10 -10.70
C VAL A 92 -2.42 -6.12 -10.71
N ALA A 93 -1.68 -6.22 -9.61
CA ALA A 93 -0.52 -7.11 -9.49
C ALA A 93 -0.37 -7.61 -8.06
N VAL A 94 0.36 -8.70 -7.88
CA VAL A 94 0.88 -9.17 -6.60
C VAL A 94 2.38 -8.91 -6.58
N ALA A 95 2.87 -8.35 -5.49
CA ALA A 95 4.30 -8.11 -5.32
C ALA A 95 4.93 -9.22 -4.47
N VAL A 96 6.14 -9.61 -4.82
CA VAL A 96 6.98 -10.55 -4.05
C VAL A 96 8.37 -9.96 -3.85
N ASN A 97 8.98 -10.26 -2.73
CA ASN A 97 10.39 -9.94 -2.54
C ASN A 97 11.25 -11.06 -3.16
N PRO A 98 12.05 -10.76 -4.20
CA PRO A 98 12.82 -11.78 -4.92
C PRO A 98 13.80 -12.55 -4.04
N THR A 99 14.29 -11.95 -2.94
CA THR A 99 15.32 -12.51 -2.07
C THR A 99 14.78 -13.34 -0.91
N LEU A 100 13.48 -13.25 -0.62
CA LEU A 100 12.86 -14.03 0.45
C LEU A 100 12.56 -15.47 -0.01
N THR A 101 12.57 -16.37 0.95
CA THR A 101 12.17 -17.77 0.73
C THR A 101 10.68 -17.92 0.92
N TYR A 102 10.01 -18.41 -0.11
CA TYR A 102 8.60 -18.80 -0.11
C TYR A 102 8.47 -20.31 -0.01
N VAL A 103 7.35 -20.77 0.48
CA VAL A 103 7.04 -22.19 0.58
C VAL A 103 5.71 -22.49 -0.11
N LYS A 104 5.67 -23.60 -0.82
CA LYS A 104 4.43 -24.21 -1.29
C LYS A 104 4.06 -25.31 -0.29
N ILE A 105 2.97 -25.12 0.39
CA ILE A 105 2.42 -26.09 1.35
C ILE A 105 1.18 -26.76 0.78
N LYS A 106 0.91 -27.99 1.21
CA LYS A 106 -0.32 -28.72 0.92
C LYS A 106 -1.10 -28.87 2.22
N LEU A 107 -2.34 -28.42 2.23
CA LEU A 107 -3.28 -28.59 3.33
C LEU A 107 -3.91 -30.00 3.31
N GLU A 108 -4.51 -30.43 4.42
CA GLU A 108 -5.23 -31.72 4.52
C GLU A 108 -6.36 -31.86 3.49
N ASN A 109 -7.01 -30.75 3.11
CA ASN A 109 -8.05 -30.72 2.07
C ASN A 109 -7.50 -30.84 0.64
N GLY A 110 -6.17 -30.95 0.47
CA GLY A 110 -5.49 -31.08 -0.81
C GLY A 110 -5.14 -29.77 -1.50
N GLU A 111 -5.57 -28.62 -0.98
CA GLU A 111 -5.21 -27.31 -1.52
C GLU A 111 -3.72 -27.02 -1.33
N LYS A 112 -3.12 -26.40 -2.36
CA LYS A 112 -1.72 -25.96 -2.32
C LYS A 112 -1.66 -24.46 -2.17
N ILE A 113 -0.95 -23.97 -1.16
CA ILE A 113 -0.84 -22.55 -0.84
C ILE A 113 0.61 -22.11 -0.88
N ILE A 114 0.87 -20.92 -1.40
CA ILE A 114 2.18 -20.28 -1.44
C ILE A 114 2.15 -19.05 -0.54
N LEU A 115 3.12 -18.98 0.38
CA LEU A 115 3.35 -17.84 1.27
C LEU A 115 4.84 -17.77 1.63
N VAL A 116 5.28 -16.67 2.24
CA VAL A 116 6.66 -16.56 2.73
C VAL A 116 6.90 -17.55 3.89
N LYS A 117 8.07 -18.17 3.91
CA LYS A 117 8.42 -19.22 4.91
C LYS A 117 8.32 -18.73 6.35
N SER A 118 8.74 -17.49 6.62
CA SER A 118 8.69 -16.89 7.95
C SER A 118 7.27 -16.72 8.52
N ARG A 119 6.24 -16.76 7.66
CA ARG A 119 4.84 -16.57 8.05
C ARG A 119 4.01 -17.85 8.04
N LEU A 120 4.64 -19.01 8.08
CA LEU A 120 3.94 -20.29 8.20
C LEU A 120 3.02 -20.38 9.43
N SER A 121 3.31 -19.59 10.47
CA SER A 121 2.47 -19.50 11.69
C SER A 121 1.05 -18.96 11.47
N VAL A 122 0.77 -18.32 10.32
CA VAL A 122 -0.60 -17.85 10.00
C VAL A 122 -1.51 -18.98 9.52
N ILE A 123 -0.95 -20.14 9.20
CA ILE A 123 -1.69 -21.33 8.82
C ILE A 123 -2.04 -22.11 10.08
N THR A 124 -3.33 -22.23 10.36
CA THR A 124 -3.86 -22.96 11.53
C THR A 124 -4.15 -24.43 11.21
N ASP A 125 -4.39 -24.75 9.94
CA ASP A 125 -4.64 -26.11 9.49
C ASP A 125 -3.34 -26.91 9.44
N LYS A 126 -3.45 -28.25 9.50
CA LYS A 126 -2.30 -29.12 9.27
C LYS A 126 -1.88 -29.03 7.80
N TYR A 127 -0.58 -28.94 7.59
CA TYR A 127 0.01 -28.83 6.28
C TYR A 127 1.30 -29.66 6.15
N GLU A 128 1.66 -29.92 4.91
CA GLU A 128 2.93 -30.53 4.50
C GLU A 128 3.66 -29.54 3.58
N VAL A 129 4.93 -29.25 3.87
CA VAL A 129 5.77 -28.42 2.99
C VAL A 129 6.18 -29.27 1.80
N GLN A 130 5.78 -28.86 0.59
CA GLN A 130 6.10 -29.57 -0.64
C GLN A 130 7.34 -29.03 -1.34
N GLU A 131 7.52 -27.70 -1.32
CA GLU A 131 8.60 -27.05 -2.04
C GLU A 131 9.00 -25.75 -1.32
N GLU A 132 10.30 -25.47 -1.34
CA GLU A 132 10.85 -24.17 -0.96
C GLU A 132 11.44 -23.51 -2.21
N LEU A 133 11.16 -22.23 -2.43
CA LEU A 133 11.60 -21.48 -3.59
C LEU A 133 11.91 -20.02 -3.23
N LEU A 134 12.85 -19.42 -3.95
CA LEU A 134 13.10 -17.99 -3.85
C LEU A 134 11.98 -17.22 -4.55
N GLY A 135 11.66 -16.03 -4.03
CA GLY A 135 10.65 -15.15 -4.60
C GLY A 135 10.90 -14.80 -6.07
N GLU A 136 12.16 -14.79 -6.50
CA GLU A 136 12.52 -14.59 -7.90
C GLU A 136 11.84 -15.60 -8.85
N LYS A 137 11.64 -16.85 -8.42
CA LYS A 137 10.94 -17.88 -9.21
C LYS A 137 9.43 -17.62 -9.37
N LEU A 138 8.86 -16.81 -8.52
CA LEU A 138 7.45 -16.41 -8.61
C LEU A 138 7.24 -15.23 -9.57
N VAL A 139 8.27 -14.40 -9.79
CA VAL A 139 8.19 -13.22 -10.64
C VAL A 139 7.78 -13.57 -12.06
N GLY A 140 6.83 -12.82 -12.60
CA GLY A 140 6.31 -13.00 -13.98
C GLY A 140 5.21 -14.06 -14.11
N LEU A 141 4.97 -14.89 -13.08
CA LEU A 141 3.84 -15.82 -13.12
C LEU A 141 2.52 -15.05 -13.19
N SER A 142 1.57 -15.60 -13.92
CA SER A 142 0.22 -15.04 -14.02
C SER A 142 -0.70 -15.76 -13.06
N TYR A 143 -1.60 -15.01 -12.46
CA TYR A 143 -2.65 -15.53 -11.59
C TYR A 143 -4.03 -15.06 -12.07
N LYS A 144 -5.09 -15.69 -11.58
CA LYS A 144 -6.45 -15.21 -11.76
C LYS A 144 -6.75 -14.19 -10.67
N GLY A 145 -7.10 -12.97 -11.07
CA GLY A 145 -7.42 -11.90 -10.13
C GLY A 145 -8.76 -12.14 -9.42
N PRO A 146 -8.94 -11.53 -8.25
CA PRO A 146 -10.26 -11.46 -7.65
C PRO A 146 -11.14 -10.52 -8.48
N PHE A 147 -12.41 -10.87 -8.63
CA PHE A 147 -13.40 -10.03 -9.33
C PHE A 147 -13.06 -9.72 -10.80
N ASP A 148 -12.44 -10.67 -11.54
CA ASP A 148 -12.12 -10.51 -12.97
C ASP A 148 -13.35 -10.25 -13.85
N GLU A 149 -14.55 -10.54 -13.33
CA GLU A 149 -15.83 -10.25 -13.98
C GLU A 149 -16.22 -8.77 -13.98
N LEU A 150 -15.57 -7.95 -13.13
CA LEU A 150 -15.85 -6.51 -13.08
C LEU A 150 -15.33 -5.79 -14.33
N PRO A 151 -16.07 -4.78 -14.83
CA PRO A 151 -15.65 -4.02 -16.01
C PRO A 151 -14.24 -3.40 -15.89
N VAL A 152 -13.85 -2.97 -14.67
CA VAL A 152 -12.54 -2.36 -14.41
C VAL A 152 -11.40 -3.36 -14.54
N GLN A 153 -11.66 -4.67 -14.40
CA GLN A 153 -10.66 -5.74 -14.47
C GLN A 153 -10.52 -6.34 -15.86
N LYS A 154 -11.44 -6.04 -16.78
CA LYS A 154 -11.57 -6.72 -18.09
C LYS A 154 -10.28 -6.74 -18.93
N ASN A 155 -9.42 -5.73 -18.79
CA ASN A 155 -8.18 -5.60 -19.56
C ASN A 155 -6.92 -5.75 -18.68
N VAL A 156 -7.06 -6.11 -17.41
CA VAL A 156 -5.93 -6.27 -16.50
C VAL A 156 -5.29 -7.65 -16.73
N LYS A 157 -3.98 -7.66 -16.92
CA LYS A 157 -3.19 -8.90 -17.00
C LYS A 157 -2.47 -9.08 -15.68
N HIS A 158 -3.07 -9.83 -14.76
CA HIS A 158 -2.52 -10.08 -13.45
C HIS A 158 -1.20 -10.85 -13.52
N LYS A 159 -0.14 -10.24 -12.99
CA LYS A 159 1.20 -10.82 -12.90
C LYS A 159 1.82 -10.56 -11.54
N ILE A 160 2.71 -11.45 -11.15
CA ILE A 160 3.56 -11.27 -9.99
C ILE A 160 4.75 -10.38 -10.37
N ILE A 161 4.98 -9.30 -9.62
CA ILE A 161 6.05 -8.34 -9.84
C ILE A 161 7.08 -8.39 -8.71
N PRO A 162 8.36 -8.08 -8.98
CA PRO A 162 9.37 -7.99 -7.93
C PRO A 162 9.24 -6.65 -7.18
N TRP A 163 9.32 -6.70 -5.86
CA TRP A 163 9.43 -5.52 -5.02
C TRP A 163 10.15 -5.85 -3.72
N LYS A 164 11.33 -5.25 -3.52
CA LYS A 164 12.22 -5.57 -2.39
C LYS A 164 11.68 -5.15 -1.01
N GLU A 165 10.74 -4.20 -0.99
CA GLU A 165 10.13 -3.71 0.26
C GLU A 165 9.02 -4.62 0.80
N VAL A 166 8.66 -5.71 0.10
CA VAL A 166 7.74 -6.70 0.65
C VAL A 166 8.37 -7.33 1.87
N SER A 167 7.72 -7.16 3.02
CA SER A 167 8.16 -7.66 4.31
C SER A 167 7.95 -9.17 4.43
N GLY A 168 8.91 -9.86 5.00
CA GLY A 168 8.74 -11.27 5.41
C GLY A 168 8.12 -11.44 6.79
N GLU A 169 7.81 -10.35 7.49
CA GLU A 169 7.32 -10.36 8.87
C GLU A 169 5.82 -10.03 8.97
N ASP A 170 5.25 -9.40 7.94
CA ASP A 170 3.86 -8.98 7.89
C ASP A 170 3.01 -9.86 6.98
N GLY A 171 1.76 -10.04 7.35
CA GLY A 171 0.76 -10.73 6.53
C GLY A 171 1.17 -12.13 6.09
N SER A 172 1.25 -12.33 4.79
CA SER A 172 1.68 -13.57 4.12
C SER A 172 2.99 -13.40 3.34
N GLY A 173 3.58 -12.20 3.32
CA GLY A 173 4.74 -11.87 2.51
C GLY A 173 4.44 -11.69 1.01
N LEU A 174 3.18 -11.41 0.68
CA LEU A 174 2.65 -11.25 -0.67
C LEU A 174 1.70 -10.05 -0.73
#